data_e0693191ebe73f091fcf7d06bcfb1e85
#
_entry.id   e0693191ebe73f091fcf7d06bcfb1e85
#
_cell.length_a   1.000
_cell.length_b   1.000
_cell.length_c   1.000
_cell.angle_alpha   90.00
_cell.angle_beta   90.00
_cell.angle_gamma   90.00
#
_symmetry.space_group_name_H-M   'P 1'
#
loop_
_entity.id
_entity.type
_entity.pdbx_description
1 polymer ?
#
loop_
_entity_poly.entity_id
_entity_poly.type
_entity_poly.pdbx_seq_one_letter_code
_entity_poly.pdbx_strand_id
1 'polypeptide(L)'
;MKKRFLSLTLAAAMVMSLAGCRSAEPAATTAAPASEATTAAPADGEKKEGASEAETASAEDFKIGIITGTASQGDEEITQANKMKEKYGDMVVTSTYPDNFTTETETLISNAVAMASDPAVKAIVWCQAVPGTAAAIDKVRETRPDMIFIAGTPGEDPGVINPKADIVLQVDEPGCGVVIPPQAKAQGAKTLIHYSFPRHMSYALIVARHENLKKYCAENGIELVDVTAPDPTGDSGITGAQQFILEDVPRQIEKYGKDTVFFTTNCGMQEPLIRSVFENGAIYSLQCCPSPFHAFPAALNIDMAGHEADVTYMMEQLQAKVDEYGMNGRVSTWGVPCNMLFVNAGVEYAKKVLEGETNGEVLDEEVLKATIQECAKEYTPDANMTIEHYVDDSGNEKDNHFLVMSDFVTFK
;
A
#
# COMPACT_ATOMS: atom_id res chain seq x y z
N MET A 1 4.74 -62.90 -24.72
CA MET A 1 6.13 -63.26 -24.38
C MET A 1 6.63 -62.18 -23.41
N LYS A 2 6.55 -62.44 -22.12
CA LYS A 2 7.58 -62.91 -21.18
C LYS A 2 8.92 -62.15 -21.26
N LYS A 3 9.23 -61.34 -20.29
CA LYS A 3 10.29 -61.40 -19.19
C LYS A 3 10.74 -59.96 -18.91
N ARG A 4 11.06 -59.48 -17.79
CA ARG A 4 11.29 -59.86 -16.37
C ARG A 4 12.03 -58.67 -15.73
N PHE A 5 11.57 -58.23 -14.58
CA PHE A 5 12.24 -57.76 -13.36
C PHE A 5 13.76 -57.52 -13.38
N LEU A 6 14.19 -56.36 -12.85
CA LEU A 6 15.26 -56.36 -11.85
C LEU A 6 15.11 -55.18 -10.85
N SER A 7 14.77 -55.54 -9.64
CA SER A 7 14.88 -54.70 -8.45
C SER A 7 16.35 -54.66 -8.01
N LEU A 8 16.83 -53.51 -7.53
CA LEU A 8 18.01 -53.49 -6.64
C LEU A 8 17.76 -52.49 -5.51
N THR A 9 17.45 -53.06 -4.35
CA THR A 9 17.53 -52.47 -3.01
C THR A 9 18.98 -52.35 -2.60
N LEU A 10 19.39 -51.22 -2.00
CA LEU A 10 20.52 -51.19 -1.12
C LEU A 10 20.20 -50.37 0.13
N ALA A 11 20.31 -51.05 1.26
CA ALA A 11 19.98 -50.56 2.59
C ALA A 11 21.20 -50.00 3.33
N ALA A 12 20.93 -49.03 4.18
CA ALA A 12 21.49 -48.75 5.51
C ALA A 12 23.01 -48.69 5.74
N ALA A 13 23.45 -47.59 6.32
CA ALA A 13 24.37 -47.64 7.46
C ALA A 13 24.15 -46.39 8.36
N MET A 14 23.56 -46.63 9.53
CA MET A 14 23.65 -45.75 10.71
C MET A 14 25.07 -45.83 11.27
N VAL A 15 25.62 -44.71 11.68
CA VAL A 15 26.64 -44.66 12.74
C VAL A 15 26.23 -43.60 13.75
N MET A 16 25.83 -44.08 14.93
CA MET A 16 25.75 -43.30 16.17
C MET A 16 27.16 -43.06 16.71
N SER A 17 27.39 -41.85 17.20
CA SER A 17 28.40 -41.65 18.23
C SER A 17 27.82 -40.70 19.30
N LEU A 18 27.53 -41.34 20.45
CA LEU A 18 27.26 -40.71 21.75
C LEU A 18 28.59 -40.38 22.47
N ALA A 19 28.47 -39.44 23.36
CA ALA A 19 29.27 -39.07 24.53
C ALA A 19 29.94 -37.68 24.37
N GLY A 20 29.79 -36.77 25.31
CA GLY A 20 29.70 -36.85 26.73
C GLY A 20 29.33 -35.55 27.40
N CYS A 21 28.59 -35.72 28.46
CA CYS A 21 28.24 -34.72 29.46
C CYS A 21 29.45 -34.10 30.16
N ARG A 22 29.38 -32.78 30.44
CA ARG A 22 29.93 -32.30 31.72
C ARG A 22 29.20 -31.03 32.16
N SER A 23 28.46 -31.22 33.22
CA SER A 23 27.88 -30.21 34.10
C SER A 23 28.95 -29.46 34.89
N ALA A 24 28.80 -28.18 35.10
CA ALA A 24 29.31 -27.46 36.25
C ALA A 24 28.45 -26.23 36.54
N GLU A 25 27.73 -26.30 37.61
CA GLU A 25 27.16 -25.23 38.44
C GLU A 25 28.04 -25.05 39.67
N PRO A 26 27.80 -24.06 40.56
CA PRO A 26 27.75 -22.62 40.46
C PRO A 26 28.77 -21.94 41.40
N ALA A 27 28.93 -20.63 41.33
CA ALA A 27 29.50 -19.89 42.45
C ALA A 27 28.71 -18.59 42.69
N ALA A 28 28.24 -18.51 43.90
CA ALA A 28 27.42 -17.43 44.47
C ALA A 28 28.27 -16.32 45.14
N THR A 29 27.58 -15.25 45.43
CA THR A 29 27.77 -14.23 46.47
C THR A 29 28.80 -13.13 46.27
N THR A 30 28.29 -11.88 46.30
CA THR A 30 28.40 -11.06 47.49
C THR A 30 27.40 -9.87 47.43
N ALA A 31 26.79 -9.63 48.63
CA ALA A 31 25.79 -8.67 48.93
C ALA A 31 26.32 -7.28 49.23
N ALA A 32 25.41 -6.35 49.20
CA ALA A 32 25.21 -4.97 49.62
C ALA A 32 26.19 -4.32 50.66
N PRO A 33 26.12 -2.98 50.81
CA PRO A 33 25.22 -2.50 51.89
C PRO A 33 24.35 -1.28 51.56
N ALA A 34 23.25 -1.23 52.27
CA ALA A 34 22.33 -0.14 52.40
C ALA A 34 22.89 1.02 53.27
N SER A 35 22.41 2.24 53.01
CA SER A 35 22.46 3.36 53.98
C SER A 35 21.17 4.17 53.84
N GLU A 36 20.37 4.02 54.72
CA GLU A 36 19.63 4.75 55.73
C GLU A 36 18.94 6.06 55.33
N ALA A 37 17.68 6.02 55.67
CA ALA A 37 16.70 7.08 55.67
C ALA A 37 16.99 8.20 56.65
N THR A 38 16.60 9.43 56.32
CA THR A 38 16.32 10.46 57.29
C THR A 38 15.00 11.14 56.98
N THR A 39 14.07 11.00 57.90
CA THR A 39 12.77 11.64 57.97
C THR A 39 12.88 13.09 58.44
N ALA A 40 12.12 14.00 57.83
CA ALA A 40 11.52 15.15 58.51
C ALA A 40 10.37 15.73 57.66
N ALA A 41 9.20 15.79 58.23
CA ALA A 41 8.06 16.64 57.91
C ALA A 41 7.80 17.51 59.16
N PRO A 42 6.82 18.45 59.18
CA PRO A 42 6.16 19.24 58.14
C PRO A 42 6.18 20.76 58.41
N ALA A 43 5.76 21.59 57.46
CA ALA A 43 5.20 22.90 57.79
C ALA A 43 4.21 23.37 56.69
N ASP A 44 3.11 23.87 57.24
CA ASP A 44 1.89 24.41 56.64
C ASP A 44 2.10 25.54 55.59
N GLY A 45 1.08 25.67 54.73
CA GLY A 45 0.56 26.98 54.39
C GLY A 45 0.47 27.33 52.88
N GLU A 46 -0.74 27.35 52.44
CA GLU A 46 -1.44 28.28 51.55
C GLU A 46 -1.91 27.76 50.17
N LYS A 47 -3.24 27.70 50.09
CA LYS A 47 -4.04 27.66 48.87
C LYS A 47 -3.71 28.84 47.97
N LYS A 48 -3.40 28.56 46.69
CA LYS A 48 -3.75 29.44 45.59
C LYS A 48 -4.45 28.63 44.51
N GLU A 49 -5.71 28.97 44.30
CA GLU A 49 -6.42 28.70 43.04
C GLU A 49 -5.64 29.37 41.91
N GLY A 50 -5.22 28.58 40.96
CA GLY A 50 -4.61 29.03 39.70
C GLY A 50 -5.23 28.24 38.60
N ALA A 51 -5.90 28.93 37.69
CA ALA A 51 -6.52 28.44 36.50
C ALA A 51 -5.56 27.50 35.74
N SER A 52 -6.09 26.36 35.30
CA SER A 52 -5.46 25.49 34.32
C SER A 52 -5.32 26.30 32.99
N GLU A 53 -4.13 26.83 32.77
CA GLU A 53 -3.71 27.19 31.46
C GLU A 53 -3.56 25.86 30.70
N ALA A 54 -4.36 25.68 29.67
CA ALA A 54 -4.11 24.67 28.67
C ALA A 54 -2.72 24.99 28.07
N GLU A 55 -1.72 24.17 28.37
CA GLU A 55 -0.45 24.18 27.68
C GLU A 55 -0.75 23.87 26.21
N THR A 56 -0.68 24.90 25.38
CA THR A 56 -0.51 24.71 23.93
C THR A 56 0.85 24.05 23.76
N ALA A 57 0.85 22.75 23.48
CA ALA A 57 2.05 22.02 23.08
C ALA A 57 2.74 22.82 21.96
N SER A 58 4.02 23.09 22.13
CA SER A 58 4.81 23.73 21.06
C SER A 58 4.90 22.77 19.89
N ALA A 59 4.94 23.29 18.66
CA ALA A 59 4.95 22.53 17.39
C ALA A 59 6.15 21.54 17.23
N GLU A 60 6.95 21.33 18.26
CA GLU A 60 8.13 20.44 18.27
C GLU A 60 7.94 19.15 19.08
N ASP A 61 6.75 18.90 19.67
CA ASP A 61 6.60 17.83 20.66
C ASP A 61 5.84 16.57 20.17
N PHE A 62 5.56 16.43 18.87
CA PHE A 62 4.89 15.25 18.36
C PHE A 62 5.65 14.57 17.22
N LYS A 63 5.38 13.27 17.01
CA LYS A 63 5.85 12.49 15.86
C LYS A 63 4.69 11.86 15.12
N ILE A 64 4.91 11.65 13.82
CA ILE A 64 4.00 10.93 12.92
C ILE A 64 4.70 9.66 12.45
N GLY A 65 4.07 8.52 12.70
CA GLY A 65 4.50 7.23 12.20
C GLY A 65 4.06 6.99 10.76
N ILE A 66 4.90 6.37 9.96
CA ILE A 66 4.54 5.87 8.63
C ILE A 66 4.83 4.37 8.61
N ILE A 67 3.83 3.55 8.24
CA ILE A 67 4.00 2.11 8.02
C ILE A 67 3.70 1.80 6.56
N THR A 68 4.67 1.22 5.85
CA THR A 68 4.56 0.84 4.43
C THR A 68 4.93 -0.62 4.22
N GLY A 69 4.78 -1.12 2.99
CA GLY A 69 5.42 -2.36 2.57
C GLY A 69 6.94 -2.24 2.51
N THR A 70 7.58 -3.37 2.30
CA THR A 70 9.00 -3.41 1.90
C THR A 70 9.11 -3.08 0.42
N ALA A 71 10.33 -2.85 -0.09
CA ALA A 71 10.59 -2.61 -1.50
C ALA A 71 10.08 -3.75 -2.42
N SER A 72 9.99 -5.00 -1.91
CA SER A 72 9.42 -6.12 -2.67
C SER A 72 7.91 -6.04 -2.86
N GLN A 73 7.19 -5.32 -2.00
CA GLN A 73 5.74 -5.05 -2.14
C GLN A 73 5.47 -3.84 -3.03
N GLY A 74 6.33 -2.82 -2.96
CA GLY A 74 6.26 -1.62 -3.78
C GLY A 74 7.28 -0.57 -3.34
N ASP A 75 8.09 -0.07 -4.27
CA ASP A 75 9.12 0.92 -3.96
C ASP A 75 8.55 2.31 -3.64
N GLU A 76 7.34 2.60 -4.11
CA GLU A 76 6.76 3.94 -4.09
C GLU A 76 6.47 4.43 -2.68
N GLU A 77 5.79 3.62 -1.89
CA GLU A 77 5.35 3.99 -0.54
C GLU A 77 6.57 4.19 0.37
N ILE A 78 7.56 3.30 0.28
CA ILE A 78 8.79 3.42 1.08
C ILE A 78 9.64 4.61 0.63
N THR A 79 9.69 4.89 -0.68
CA THR A 79 10.34 6.08 -1.24
C THR A 79 9.69 7.35 -0.71
N GLN A 80 8.37 7.43 -0.73
CA GLN A 80 7.66 8.59 -0.19
C GLN A 80 7.83 8.72 1.32
N ALA A 81 7.80 7.61 2.07
CA ALA A 81 8.06 7.62 3.51
C ALA A 81 9.46 8.18 3.83
N ASN A 82 10.47 7.81 3.04
CA ASN A 82 11.82 8.34 3.16
C ASN A 82 11.88 9.85 2.84
N LYS A 83 11.18 10.32 1.80
CA LYS A 83 11.07 11.76 1.50
C LYS A 83 10.42 12.54 2.65
N MET A 84 9.37 11.99 3.26
CA MET A 84 8.76 12.62 4.42
C MET A 84 9.73 12.65 5.61
N LYS A 85 10.52 11.58 5.80
CA LYS A 85 11.58 11.53 6.82
C LYS A 85 12.68 12.57 6.56
N GLU A 86 13.09 12.76 5.30
CA GLU A 86 14.03 13.81 4.92
C GLU A 86 13.47 15.22 5.15
N LYS A 87 12.19 15.43 4.77
CA LYS A 87 11.50 16.72 4.91
C LYS A 87 11.32 17.14 6.37
N TYR A 88 10.98 16.20 7.26
CA TYR A 88 10.56 16.48 8.64
C TYR A 88 11.52 15.96 9.72
N GLY A 89 12.60 15.28 9.35
CA GLY A 89 13.61 14.80 10.29
C GLY A 89 13.02 13.88 11.36
N ASP A 90 13.27 14.20 12.63
CA ASP A 90 12.87 13.37 13.76
C ASP A 90 11.36 13.40 14.05
N MET A 91 10.59 14.31 13.44
CA MET A 91 9.14 14.32 13.52
C MET A 91 8.52 13.09 12.82
N VAL A 92 9.18 12.51 11.82
CA VAL A 92 8.69 11.33 11.10
C VAL A 92 9.48 10.10 11.49
N VAL A 93 8.76 9.03 11.88
CA VAL A 93 9.31 7.70 12.14
C VAL A 93 8.70 6.69 11.19
N THR A 94 9.52 5.77 10.67
CA THR A 94 9.09 4.81 9.64
C THR A 94 9.25 3.38 10.10
N SER A 95 8.36 2.51 9.64
CA SER A 95 8.42 1.06 9.80
C SER A 95 7.84 0.38 8.58
N THR A 96 8.06 -0.93 8.44
CA THR A 96 7.46 -1.74 7.37
C THR A 96 6.67 -2.90 7.96
N TYR A 97 5.64 -3.34 7.23
CA TYR A 97 4.99 -4.62 7.50
C TYR A 97 5.71 -5.74 6.71
N PRO A 98 5.59 -7.03 7.16
CA PRO A 98 6.27 -8.14 6.49
C PRO A 98 5.66 -8.47 5.12
N ASP A 99 6.48 -9.03 4.21
CA ASP A 99 6.03 -9.44 2.87
C ASP A 99 4.91 -10.47 2.92
N ASN A 100 4.98 -11.39 3.88
CA ASN A 100 3.97 -12.43 4.08
C ASN A 100 2.91 -12.00 5.10
N PHE A 101 2.42 -10.76 5.03
CA PHE A 101 1.49 -10.17 6.00
C PHE A 101 0.25 -11.02 6.28
N THR A 102 -0.21 -11.85 5.32
CA THR A 102 -1.36 -12.76 5.52
C THR A 102 -1.09 -13.88 6.52
N THR A 103 0.16 -14.26 6.72
CA THR A 103 0.60 -15.30 7.67
C THR A 103 1.41 -14.74 8.83
N GLU A 104 1.88 -13.50 8.72
CA GLU A 104 2.71 -12.81 9.71
C GLU A 104 1.98 -11.62 10.35
N THR A 105 0.66 -11.73 10.53
CA THR A 105 -0.20 -10.66 11.09
C THR A 105 0.27 -10.21 12.48
N GLU A 106 0.79 -11.13 13.31
CA GLU A 106 1.32 -10.78 14.64
C GLU A 106 2.55 -9.86 14.55
N THR A 107 3.39 -10.03 13.53
CA THR A 107 4.54 -9.15 13.26
C THR A 107 4.07 -7.75 12.87
N LEU A 108 3.07 -7.67 12.00
CA LEU A 108 2.45 -6.40 11.59
C LEU A 108 1.88 -5.65 12.80
N ILE A 109 1.11 -6.35 13.67
CA ILE A 109 0.57 -5.78 14.90
C ILE A 109 1.69 -5.31 15.84
N SER A 110 2.72 -6.14 16.02
CA SER A 110 3.86 -5.82 16.90
C SER A 110 4.62 -4.58 16.43
N ASN A 111 4.80 -4.40 15.13
CA ASN A 111 5.46 -3.22 14.56
C ASN A 111 4.66 -1.93 14.84
N ALA A 112 3.34 -1.98 14.70
CA ALA A 112 2.48 -0.85 15.03
C ALA A 112 2.49 -0.51 16.53
N VAL A 113 2.41 -1.53 17.39
CA VAL A 113 2.48 -1.35 18.85
C VAL A 113 3.85 -0.81 19.27
N ALA A 114 4.94 -1.29 18.68
CA ALA A 114 6.29 -0.79 18.94
C ALA A 114 6.42 0.70 18.56
N MET A 115 5.91 1.09 17.40
CA MET A 115 5.88 2.50 16.97
C MET A 115 5.06 3.38 17.92
N ALA A 116 3.87 2.92 18.32
CA ALA A 116 2.97 3.62 19.23
C ALA A 116 3.47 3.66 20.67
N SER A 117 4.50 2.88 21.04
CA SER A 117 5.09 2.88 22.37
C SER A 117 5.87 4.17 22.68
N ASP A 118 6.35 4.90 21.66
CA ASP A 118 6.87 6.26 21.83
C ASP A 118 5.70 7.22 22.09
N PRO A 119 5.62 7.85 23.27
CA PRO A 119 4.51 8.75 23.61
C PRO A 119 4.45 10.00 22.74
N ALA A 120 5.53 10.34 22.04
CA ALA A 120 5.57 11.45 21.09
C ALA A 120 4.85 11.10 19.78
N VAL A 121 4.74 9.83 19.40
CA VAL A 121 3.95 9.43 18.22
C VAL A 121 2.47 9.65 18.50
N LYS A 122 1.83 10.49 17.71
CA LYS A 122 0.42 10.88 17.85
C LYS A 122 -0.45 10.44 16.70
N ALA A 123 0.14 10.16 15.54
CA ALA A 123 -0.56 9.66 14.37
C ALA A 123 0.25 8.55 13.70
N ILE A 124 -0.44 7.61 13.07
CA ILE A 124 0.16 6.60 12.19
C ILE A 124 -0.55 6.66 10.83
N VAL A 125 0.23 6.91 9.79
CA VAL A 125 -0.18 6.82 8.38
C VAL A 125 0.24 5.47 7.85
N TRP A 126 -0.71 4.73 7.32
CA TRP A 126 -0.48 3.37 6.83
C TRP A 126 -0.76 3.30 5.33
N CYS A 127 0.20 2.87 4.51
CA CYS A 127 0.02 2.65 3.07
C CYS A 127 0.99 1.57 2.54
N GLN A 128 0.50 0.50 1.99
CA GLN A 128 -0.89 0.04 1.87
C GLN A 128 -1.36 -0.53 3.22
N ALA A 129 -2.59 -0.24 3.63
CA ALA A 129 -3.16 -0.80 4.86
C ALA A 129 -3.63 -2.25 4.62
N VAL A 130 -2.67 -3.18 4.60
CA VAL A 130 -2.89 -4.61 4.30
C VAL A 130 -3.76 -5.30 5.35
N PRO A 131 -4.35 -6.49 5.04
CA PRO A 131 -5.11 -7.27 6.01
C PRO A 131 -4.37 -7.49 7.32
N GLY A 132 -5.04 -7.18 8.44
CA GLY A 132 -4.48 -7.15 9.80
C GLY A 132 -4.29 -5.74 10.33
N THR A 133 -4.41 -4.70 9.49
CA THR A 133 -4.30 -3.30 9.92
C THR A 133 -5.37 -2.92 10.93
N ALA A 134 -6.64 -3.31 10.70
CA ALA A 134 -7.72 -3.05 11.65
C ALA A 134 -7.45 -3.66 13.04
N ALA A 135 -6.91 -4.89 13.09
CA ALA A 135 -6.52 -5.54 14.34
C ALA A 135 -5.33 -4.83 15.02
N ALA A 136 -4.39 -4.31 14.23
CA ALA A 136 -3.26 -3.54 14.74
C ALA A 136 -3.73 -2.20 15.36
N ILE A 137 -4.66 -1.51 14.70
CA ILE A 137 -5.28 -0.29 15.23
C ILE A 137 -5.98 -0.58 16.56
N ASP A 138 -6.82 -1.62 16.63
CA ASP A 138 -7.48 -2.03 17.87
C ASP A 138 -6.46 -2.28 19.00
N LYS A 139 -5.37 -2.99 18.65
CA LYS A 139 -4.33 -3.32 19.64
C LYS A 139 -3.60 -2.09 20.17
N VAL A 140 -3.28 -1.14 19.31
CA VAL A 140 -2.68 0.13 19.72
C VAL A 140 -3.65 0.92 20.61
N ARG A 141 -4.93 1.00 20.23
CA ARG A 141 -5.94 1.76 20.97
C ARG A 141 -6.25 1.22 22.38
N GLU A 142 -5.90 -0.05 22.68
CA GLU A 142 -5.96 -0.56 24.06
C GLU A 142 -5.12 0.29 25.05
N THR A 143 -4.03 0.88 24.60
CA THR A 143 -3.11 1.68 25.42
C THR A 143 -2.99 3.13 24.96
N ARG A 144 -3.32 3.42 23.72
CA ARG A 144 -3.24 4.74 23.08
C ARG A 144 -4.55 5.08 22.37
N PRO A 145 -5.64 5.32 23.12
CA PRO A 145 -6.94 5.68 22.55
C PRO A 145 -6.93 7.05 21.83
N ASP A 146 -5.93 7.88 22.10
CA ASP A 146 -5.69 9.20 21.53
C ASP A 146 -5.01 9.17 20.15
N MET A 147 -4.56 7.99 19.69
CA MET A 147 -3.81 7.86 18.46
C MET A 147 -4.68 8.07 17.21
N ILE A 148 -4.20 8.87 16.29
CA ILE A 148 -4.82 9.09 14.98
C ILE A 148 -4.34 8.04 13.97
N PHE A 149 -5.25 7.44 13.21
CA PHE A 149 -4.95 6.46 12.18
C PHE A 149 -5.48 6.89 10.82
N ILE A 150 -4.58 7.02 9.84
CA ILE A 150 -4.91 7.26 8.44
C ILE A 150 -4.51 6.03 7.64
N ALA A 151 -5.48 5.36 7.02
CA ALA A 151 -5.29 4.13 6.25
C ALA A 151 -5.39 4.41 4.75
N GLY A 152 -4.27 4.33 4.04
CA GLY A 152 -4.20 4.43 2.59
C GLY A 152 -4.27 3.07 1.92
N THR A 153 -5.05 2.94 0.86
CA THR A 153 -5.22 1.73 0.04
C THR A 153 -5.43 0.47 0.89
N PRO A 154 -6.50 0.42 1.71
CA PRO A 154 -6.75 -0.73 2.57
C PRO A 154 -7.07 -1.99 1.76
N GLY A 155 -6.49 -3.11 2.22
CA GLY A 155 -6.77 -4.45 1.72
C GLY A 155 -7.84 -5.19 2.53
N GLU A 156 -8.50 -4.51 3.47
CA GLU A 156 -9.59 -5.04 4.27
C GLU A 156 -10.94 -4.48 3.79
N ASP A 157 -12.01 -5.24 4.02
CA ASP A 157 -13.36 -4.78 3.71
C ASP A 157 -13.66 -3.43 4.38
N PRO A 158 -14.33 -2.48 3.70
CA PRO A 158 -14.71 -1.20 4.29
C PRO A 158 -15.47 -1.33 5.62
N GLY A 159 -16.29 -2.39 5.77
CA GLY A 159 -16.97 -2.68 7.04
C GLY A 159 -16.03 -3.04 8.19
N VAL A 160 -14.80 -3.45 7.89
CA VAL A 160 -13.77 -3.81 8.88
C VAL A 160 -12.87 -2.62 9.21
N ILE A 161 -12.36 -1.92 8.18
CA ILE A 161 -11.37 -0.86 8.39
C ILE A 161 -11.99 0.48 8.79
N ASN A 162 -13.14 0.88 8.20
CA ASN A 162 -13.74 2.18 8.48
C ASN A 162 -14.10 2.42 9.96
N PRO A 163 -14.60 1.42 10.73
CA PRO A 163 -14.84 1.62 12.16
C PRO A 163 -13.56 1.78 13.00
N LYS A 164 -12.38 1.53 12.42
CA LYS A 164 -11.10 1.50 13.12
C LYS A 164 -10.20 2.67 12.79
N ALA A 165 -10.00 2.96 11.51
CA ALA A 165 -9.25 4.12 11.06
C ALA A 165 -10.08 5.41 11.23
N ASP A 166 -9.42 6.51 11.54
CA ASP A 166 -10.08 7.82 11.60
C ASP A 166 -10.32 8.36 10.19
N ILE A 167 -9.41 8.06 9.25
CA ILE A 167 -9.50 8.43 7.85
C ILE A 167 -9.05 7.26 6.99
N VAL A 168 -9.78 7.01 5.91
CA VAL A 168 -9.46 6.00 4.89
C VAL A 168 -9.35 6.70 3.54
N LEU A 169 -8.18 6.53 2.89
CA LEU A 169 -7.89 7.03 1.55
C LEU A 169 -7.74 5.84 0.59
N GLN A 170 -8.58 5.77 -0.42
CA GLN A 170 -8.63 4.64 -1.36
C GLN A 170 -8.61 5.15 -2.79
N VAL A 171 -7.94 4.43 -3.69
CA VAL A 171 -8.17 4.60 -5.13
C VAL A 171 -9.66 4.35 -5.41
N ASP A 172 -10.30 5.20 -6.21
CA ASP A 172 -11.68 4.95 -6.64
C ASP A 172 -11.72 3.74 -7.57
N GLU A 173 -11.68 2.55 -6.99
CA GLU A 173 -11.70 1.31 -7.75
C GLU A 173 -12.99 1.12 -8.54
N PRO A 174 -14.19 1.38 -7.98
CA PRO A 174 -15.41 1.37 -8.76
C PRO A 174 -15.38 2.35 -9.94
N GLY A 175 -14.91 3.57 -9.71
CA GLY A 175 -14.74 4.59 -10.74
C GLY A 175 -13.71 4.19 -11.80
N CYS A 176 -12.61 3.53 -11.45
CA CYS A 176 -11.68 2.95 -12.41
C CYS A 176 -12.39 1.99 -13.38
N GLY A 177 -13.36 1.20 -12.89
CA GLY A 177 -14.19 0.36 -13.76
C GLY A 177 -15.04 1.13 -14.77
N VAL A 178 -15.36 2.39 -14.47
CA VAL A 178 -16.10 3.31 -15.37
C VAL A 178 -15.16 3.93 -16.40
N VAL A 179 -13.96 4.40 -15.99
CA VAL A 179 -13.10 5.22 -16.84
C VAL A 179 -12.08 4.43 -17.67
N ILE A 180 -11.71 3.22 -17.27
CA ILE A 180 -10.79 2.36 -18.04
C ILE A 180 -11.35 1.97 -19.42
N PRO A 181 -12.62 1.52 -19.58
CA PRO A 181 -13.12 1.13 -20.89
C PRO A 181 -13.14 2.26 -21.92
N PRO A 182 -13.63 3.48 -21.64
CA PRO A 182 -13.54 4.58 -22.61
C PRO A 182 -12.09 4.99 -22.92
N GLN A 183 -11.16 4.96 -21.94
CA GLN A 183 -9.74 5.21 -22.17
C GLN A 183 -9.14 4.13 -23.09
N ALA A 184 -9.40 2.86 -22.81
CA ALA A 184 -8.97 1.75 -23.65
C ALA A 184 -9.53 1.86 -25.08
N LYS A 185 -10.80 2.28 -25.22
CA LYS A 185 -11.42 2.54 -26.52
C LYS A 185 -10.70 3.63 -27.29
N ALA A 186 -10.34 4.73 -26.62
CA ALA A 186 -9.58 5.83 -27.23
C ALA A 186 -8.18 5.37 -27.69
N GLN A 187 -7.58 4.40 -27.00
CA GLN A 187 -6.31 3.74 -27.36
C GLN A 187 -6.47 2.68 -28.46
N GLY A 188 -7.69 2.37 -28.91
CA GLY A 188 -7.98 1.43 -29.98
C GLY A 188 -8.28 -0.01 -29.54
N ALA A 189 -8.55 -0.24 -28.25
CA ALA A 189 -8.85 -1.56 -27.72
C ALA A 189 -10.17 -2.14 -28.27
N LYS A 190 -10.15 -3.44 -28.54
CA LYS A 190 -11.32 -4.27 -28.90
C LYS A 190 -11.64 -5.31 -27.84
N THR A 191 -10.63 -5.73 -27.08
CA THR A 191 -10.75 -6.72 -26.01
C THR A 191 -10.04 -6.21 -24.78
N LEU A 192 -10.60 -6.46 -23.59
CA LEU A 192 -9.99 -6.23 -22.29
C LEU A 192 -9.80 -7.57 -21.58
N ILE A 193 -8.57 -7.92 -21.29
CA ILE A 193 -8.23 -9.09 -20.46
C ILE A 193 -8.09 -8.64 -19.03
N HIS A 194 -8.93 -9.21 -18.15
CA HIS A 194 -8.96 -8.92 -16.73
C HIS A 194 -8.38 -10.09 -15.95
N TYR A 195 -7.16 -9.92 -15.41
CA TYR A 195 -6.51 -10.90 -14.54
C TYR A 195 -6.90 -10.66 -13.08
N SER A 196 -7.47 -11.67 -12.45
CA SER A 196 -7.79 -11.65 -11.02
C SER A 196 -7.73 -13.07 -10.44
N PHE A 197 -8.02 -13.20 -9.14
CA PHE A 197 -8.06 -14.47 -8.44
C PHE A 197 -9.13 -14.43 -7.31
N PRO A 198 -9.55 -15.61 -6.76
CA PRO A 198 -10.73 -15.69 -5.88
C PRO A 198 -10.67 -14.76 -4.66
N ARG A 199 -9.50 -14.59 -4.01
CA ARG A 199 -9.37 -13.71 -2.85
C ARG A 199 -9.66 -12.24 -3.23
N HIS A 200 -9.08 -11.73 -4.32
CA HIS A 200 -9.37 -10.37 -4.77
C HIS A 200 -10.83 -10.20 -5.21
N MET A 201 -11.40 -11.22 -5.84
CA MET A 201 -12.82 -11.21 -6.22
C MET A 201 -13.77 -11.42 -5.04
N SER A 202 -13.28 -11.41 -3.80
CA SER A 202 -14.10 -11.31 -2.58
C SER A 202 -14.08 -9.91 -1.95
N TYR A 203 -13.26 -8.98 -2.46
CA TYR A 203 -13.19 -7.60 -1.95
C TYR A 203 -14.24 -6.73 -2.61
N ALA A 204 -15.08 -6.06 -1.80
CA ALA A 204 -16.25 -5.31 -2.28
C ALA A 204 -15.92 -4.28 -3.38
N LEU A 205 -14.87 -3.47 -3.20
CA LEU A 205 -14.49 -2.46 -4.19
C LEU A 205 -13.94 -3.05 -5.50
N ILE A 206 -13.21 -4.17 -5.42
CA ILE A 206 -12.72 -4.89 -6.61
C ILE A 206 -13.89 -5.51 -7.38
N VAL A 207 -14.87 -6.07 -6.67
CA VAL A 207 -16.11 -6.58 -7.29
C VAL A 207 -16.88 -5.45 -7.95
N ALA A 208 -17.07 -4.32 -7.28
CA ALA A 208 -17.75 -3.15 -7.85
C ALA A 208 -17.03 -2.63 -9.11
N ARG A 209 -15.68 -2.54 -9.10
CA ARG A 209 -14.89 -2.24 -10.30
C ARG A 209 -15.17 -3.22 -11.45
N HIS A 210 -15.16 -4.51 -11.14
CA HIS A 210 -15.39 -5.55 -12.16
C HIS A 210 -16.79 -5.46 -12.77
N GLU A 211 -17.84 -5.24 -11.97
CA GLU A 211 -19.20 -5.04 -12.49
C GLU A 211 -19.29 -3.78 -13.38
N ASN A 212 -18.60 -2.71 -13.01
CA ASN A 212 -18.48 -1.52 -13.85
C ASN A 212 -17.70 -1.82 -15.15
N LEU A 213 -16.58 -2.57 -15.07
CA LEU A 213 -15.85 -3.01 -16.29
C LEU A 213 -16.77 -3.78 -17.23
N LYS A 214 -17.57 -4.73 -16.74
CA LYS A 214 -18.55 -5.45 -17.57
C LYS A 214 -19.50 -4.52 -18.30
N LYS A 215 -20.11 -3.61 -17.55
CA LYS A 215 -21.08 -2.65 -18.08
C LYS A 215 -20.44 -1.73 -19.12
N TYR A 216 -19.35 -1.06 -18.74
CA TYR A 216 -18.75 -0.02 -19.59
C TYR A 216 -17.92 -0.59 -20.74
N CYS A 217 -17.38 -1.80 -20.64
CA CYS A 217 -16.81 -2.52 -21.80
C CYS A 217 -17.90 -2.80 -22.85
N ALA A 218 -19.06 -3.29 -22.43
CA ALA A 218 -20.18 -3.53 -23.35
C ALA A 218 -20.66 -2.24 -24.03
N GLU A 219 -20.80 -1.14 -23.28
CA GLU A 219 -21.19 0.17 -23.81
C GLU A 219 -20.16 0.75 -24.81
N ASN A 220 -18.86 0.44 -24.62
CA ASN A 220 -17.79 0.88 -25.50
C ASN A 220 -17.50 -0.11 -26.65
N GLY A 221 -18.20 -1.23 -26.71
CA GLY A 221 -17.99 -2.27 -27.72
C GLY A 221 -16.66 -3.01 -27.55
N ILE A 222 -16.19 -3.18 -26.30
CA ILE A 222 -15.00 -3.92 -25.91
C ILE A 222 -15.45 -5.27 -25.35
N GLU A 223 -14.86 -6.38 -25.82
CA GLU A 223 -15.05 -7.70 -25.24
C GLU A 223 -14.28 -7.80 -23.92
N LEU A 224 -14.97 -8.05 -22.80
CA LEU A 224 -14.31 -8.34 -21.51
C LEU A 224 -14.08 -9.85 -21.38
N VAL A 225 -12.85 -10.23 -21.07
CA VAL A 225 -12.43 -11.61 -20.85
C VAL A 225 -11.80 -11.74 -19.47
N ASP A 226 -12.44 -12.48 -18.60
CA ASP A 226 -11.89 -12.80 -17.27
C ASP A 226 -10.93 -13.98 -17.33
N VAL A 227 -9.75 -13.81 -16.73
CA VAL A 227 -8.73 -14.84 -16.62
C VAL A 227 -8.33 -15.01 -15.16
N THR A 228 -8.49 -16.23 -14.63
CA THR A 228 -8.04 -16.54 -13.28
C THR A 228 -6.53 -16.75 -13.27
N ALA A 229 -5.82 -15.84 -12.61
CA ALA A 229 -4.40 -15.95 -12.33
C ALA A 229 -4.15 -16.65 -10.97
N PRO A 230 -2.96 -17.21 -10.71
CA PRO A 230 -2.58 -17.66 -9.38
C PRO A 230 -2.57 -16.50 -8.39
N ASP A 231 -3.03 -16.75 -7.16
CA ASP A 231 -2.93 -15.77 -6.06
C ASP A 231 -1.46 -15.60 -5.66
N PRO A 232 -0.90 -14.38 -5.68
CA PRO A 232 0.48 -14.12 -5.27
C PRO A 232 0.82 -14.49 -3.82
N THR A 233 -0.20 -14.61 -2.96
CA THR A 233 -0.06 -15.08 -1.57
C THR A 233 -0.41 -16.56 -1.40
N GLY A 234 -0.73 -17.26 -2.48
CA GLY A 234 -1.04 -18.69 -2.49
C GLY A 234 0.19 -19.59 -2.58
N ASP A 235 -0.04 -20.88 -2.80
CA ASP A 235 1.02 -21.91 -2.78
C ASP A 235 2.15 -21.69 -3.80
N SER A 236 1.85 -21.12 -4.99
CA SER A 236 2.85 -20.79 -6.01
C SER A 236 3.59 -19.48 -5.75
N GLY A 237 3.11 -18.71 -4.79
CA GLY A 237 3.66 -17.42 -4.43
C GLY A 237 3.66 -16.38 -5.55
N ILE A 238 4.28 -15.24 -5.28
CA ILE A 238 4.41 -14.13 -6.24
C ILE A 238 5.11 -14.58 -7.53
N THR A 239 6.13 -15.40 -7.43
CA THR A 239 6.89 -15.91 -8.59
C THR A 239 6.00 -16.72 -9.54
N GLY A 240 5.12 -17.58 -9.00
CA GLY A 240 4.18 -18.36 -9.82
C GLY A 240 3.15 -17.48 -10.52
N ALA A 241 2.64 -16.45 -9.84
CA ALA A 241 1.73 -15.47 -10.44
C ALA A 241 2.42 -14.66 -11.56
N GLN A 242 3.66 -14.22 -11.34
CA GLN A 242 4.44 -13.49 -12.34
C GLN A 242 4.75 -14.33 -13.57
N GLN A 243 5.16 -15.59 -13.37
CA GLN A 243 5.41 -16.52 -14.47
C GLN A 243 4.16 -16.78 -15.30
N PHE A 244 2.99 -16.94 -14.64
CA PHE A 244 1.71 -17.09 -15.32
C PHE A 244 1.42 -15.90 -16.26
N ILE A 245 1.61 -14.66 -15.81
CA ILE A 245 1.39 -13.45 -16.61
C ILE A 245 2.31 -13.45 -17.84
N LEU A 246 3.61 -13.72 -17.67
CA LEU A 246 4.58 -13.76 -18.77
C LEU A 246 4.22 -14.81 -19.84
N GLU A 247 3.63 -15.94 -19.42
CA GLU A 247 3.22 -16.99 -20.34
C GLU A 247 1.85 -16.73 -20.99
N ASP A 248 0.91 -16.12 -20.26
CA ASP A 248 -0.47 -15.99 -20.74
C ASP A 248 -0.70 -14.75 -21.60
N VAL A 249 -0.05 -13.61 -21.32
CA VAL A 249 -0.21 -12.38 -22.14
C VAL A 249 0.07 -12.62 -23.62
N PRO A 250 1.17 -13.28 -24.03
CA PRO A 250 1.38 -13.60 -25.45
C PRO A 250 0.31 -14.51 -26.04
N ARG A 251 -0.22 -15.49 -25.28
CA ARG A 251 -1.32 -16.37 -25.71
C ARG A 251 -2.62 -15.59 -25.96
N GLN A 252 -2.94 -14.63 -25.09
CA GLN A 252 -4.11 -13.78 -25.25
C GLN A 252 -3.95 -12.86 -26.48
N ILE A 253 -2.75 -12.32 -26.71
CA ILE A 253 -2.45 -11.50 -27.89
C ILE A 253 -2.52 -12.35 -29.18
N GLU A 254 -2.04 -13.58 -29.17
CA GLU A 254 -2.19 -14.51 -30.30
C GLU A 254 -3.68 -14.74 -30.61
N LYS A 255 -4.52 -14.86 -29.61
CA LYS A 255 -5.95 -15.13 -29.75
C LYS A 255 -6.76 -13.91 -30.17
N TYR A 256 -6.53 -12.75 -29.54
CA TYR A 256 -7.38 -11.56 -29.67
C TYR A 256 -6.73 -10.43 -30.47
N GLY A 257 -5.44 -10.55 -30.78
CA GLY A 257 -4.68 -9.52 -31.47
C GLY A 257 -4.09 -8.45 -30.57
N LYS A 258 -3.33 -7.54 -31.18
CA LYS A 258 -2.64 -6.45 -30.44
C LYS A 258 -3.58 -5.36 -29.91
N ASP A 259 -4.80 -5.26 -30.45
CA ASP A 259 -5.83 -4.33 -29.96
C ASP A 259 -6.50 -4.85 -28.67
N THR A 260 -5.70 -5.49 -27.82
CA THR A 260 -6.08 -6.02 -26.52
C THR A 260 -5.45 -5.16 -25.44
N VAL A 261 -6.28 -4.67 -24.52
CA VAL A 261 -5.85 -4.02 -23.29
C VAL A 261 -5.84 -5.04 -22.15
N PHE A 262 -4.86 -4.90 -21.28
CA PHE A 262 -4.68 -5.79 -20.13
C PHE A 262 -4.81 -5.03 -18.82
N PHE A 263 -5.47 -5.66 -17.86
CA PHE A 263 -5.60 -5.16 -16.50
C PHE A 263 -5.44 -6.29 -15.49
N THR A 264 -4.68 -6.07 -14.43
CA THR A 264 -4.57 -7.01 -13.29
C THR A 264 -4.97 -6.34 -11.99
N THR A 265 -5.57 -7.11 -11.10
CA THR A 265 -6.05 -6.62 -9.80
C THR A 265 -4.99 -6.60 -8.70
N ASN A 266 -3.74 -7.03 -8.98
CA ASN A 266 -2.70 -7.14 -7.96
C ASN A 266 -1.37 -6.50 -8.38
N CYS A 267 -0.76 -5.76 -7.47
CA CYS A 267 0.50 -5.04 -7.68
C CYS A 267 1.66 -5.95 -8.08
N GLY A 268 1.79 -7.12 -7.46
CA GLY A 268 2.87 -8.07 -7.74
C GLY A 268 2.88 -8.64 -9.16
N MET A 269 1.77 -8.50 -9.91
CA MET A 269 1.66 -8.93 -11.31
C MET A 269 1.89 -7.78 -12.31
N GLN A 270 2.05 -6.53 -11.86
CA GLN A 270 2.12 -5.37 -12.77
C GLN A 270 3.42 -5.36 -13.59
N GLU A 271 4.56 -5.65 -12.97
CA GLU A 271 5.87 -5.62 -13.65
C GLU A 271 5.90 -6.60 -14.85
N PRO A 272 5.61 -7.90 -14.68
CA PRO A 272 5.58 -8.82 -15.80
C PRO A 272 4.48 -8.50 -16.82
N LEU A 273 3.34 -7.91 -16.39
CA LEU A 273 2.28 -7.49 -17.29
C LEU A 273 2.74 -6.35 -18.19
N ILE A 274 3.27 -5.27 -17.64
CA ILE A 274 3.76 -4.12 -18.40
C ILE A 274 4.85 -4.56 -19.38
N ARG A 275 5.84 -5.33 -18.90
CA ARG A 275 6.92 -5.85 -19.74
C ARG A 275 6.36 -6.63 -20.94
N SER A 276 5.49 -7.59 -20.67
CA SER A 276 4.92 -8.44 -21.74
C SER A 276 4.04 -7.65 -22.70
N VAL A 277 3.28 -6.66 -22.22
CA VAL A 277 2.47 -5.78 -23.08
C VAL A 277 3.36 -4.95 -24.01
N PHE A 278 4.44 -4.35 -23.51
CA PHE A 278 5.39 -3.58 -24.32
C PHE A 278 6.11 -4.44 -25.36
N GLU A 279 6.63 -5.60 -24.96
CA GLU A 279 7.33 -6.54 -25.86
C GLU A 279 6.44 -7.02 -27.01
N ASN A 280 5.13 -7.14 -26.78
CA ASN A 280 4.18 -7.63 -27.79
C ASN A 280 3.39 -6.51 -28.49
N GLY A 281 3.54 -5.24 -28.07
CA GLY A 281 2.89 -4.08 -28.68
C GLY A 281 1.38 -4.05 -28.49
N ALA A 282 0.88 -4.51 -27.34
CA ALA A 282 -0.54 -4.48 -26.96
C ALA A 282 -0.93 -3.11 -26.34
N ILE A 283 -2.00 -3.02 -25.58
CA ILE A 283 -2.49 -1.76 -24.97
C ILE A 283 -2.37 -1.85 -23.46
N TYR A 284 -1.93 -0.76 -22.85
CA TYR A 284 -1.89 -0.61 -21.40
C TYR A 284 -2.56 0.69 -20.98
N SER A 285 -3.68 0.61 -20.26
CA SER A 285 -4.46 1.80 -19.88
C SER A 285 -4.18 2.28 -18.46
N LEU A 286 -4.11 1.35 -17.49
CA LEU A 286 -3.99 1.74 -16.08
C LEU A 286 -3.51 0.57 -15.21
N GLN A 287 -2.80 0.88 -14.14
CA GLN A 287 -2.45 -0.05 -13.07
C GLN A 287 -3.61 -0.21 -12.07
N CYS A 288 -3.52 -1.24 -11.20
CA CYS A 288 -4.43 -1.41 -10.05
C CYS A 288 -4.24 -0.29 -9.01
N CYS A 289 -3.00 0.13 -8.78
CA CYS A 289 -2.63 1.31 -8.02
C CYS A 289 -1.98 2.30 -8.99
N PRO A 290 -2.74 3.23 -9.56
CA PRO A 290 -2.25 4.05 -10.67
C PRO A 290 -1.10 4.97 -10.28
N SER A 291 0.00 4.90 -11.05
CA SER A 291 1.20 5.66 -10.80
C SER A 291 2.20 5.52 -11.95
N PRO A 292 2.94 6.57 -12.33
CA PRO A 292 4.04 6.43 -13.29
C PRO A 292 5.21 5.61 -12.72
N PHE A 293 5.35 5.50 -11.38
CA PHE A 293 6.39 4.69 -10.76
C PHE A 293 5.97 3.23 -10.59
N HIS A 294 4.66 2.94 -10.54
CA HIS A 294 4.19 1.58 -10.24
C HIS A 294 4.57 0.60 -11.35
N ALA A 295 5.61 -0.17 -11.09
CA ALA A 295 6.16 -1.25 -11.92
C ALA A 295 6.80 -0.81 -13.27
N PHE A 296 6.53 0.37 -13.80
CA PHE A 296 7.12 0.83 -15.06
C PHE A 296 8.66 0.89 -15.03
N PRO A 297 9.32 1.42 -13.97
CA PRO A 297 10.78 1.47 -13.94
C PRO A 297 11.41 0.08 -14.08
N ALA A 298 10.95 -0.88 -13.29
CA ALA A 298 11.46 -2.26 -13.32
C ALA A 298 11.12 -2.96 -14.65
N ALA A 299 9.88 -2.83 -15.14
CA ALA A 299 9.42 -3.48 -16.37
C ALA A 299 10.18 -3.02 -17.62
N LEU A 300 10.56 -1.73 -17.67
CA LEU A 300 11.15 -1.09 -18.84
C LEU A 300 12.63 -0.75 -18.68
N ASN A 301 13.25 -1.17 -17.58
CA ASN A 301 14.65 -0.87 -17.23
C ASN A 301 14.94 0.65 -17.27
N ILE A 302 14.07 1.44 -16.59
CA ILE A 302 14.28 2.87 -16.42
C ILE A 302 15.10 3.07 -15.15
N ASP A 303 16.25 3.74 -15.28
CA ASP A 303 17.11 4.06 -14.16
C ASP A 303 16.53 5.27 -13.40
N MET A 304 16.18 5.06 -12.13
CA MET A 304 15.62 6.09 -11.25
C MET A 304 16.65 6.65 -10.25
N ALA A 305 17.92 6.23 -10.31
CA ALA A 305 18.92 6.67 -9.35
C ALA A 305 19.11 8.22 -9.38
N GLY A 306 18.85 8.85 -8.23
CA GLY A 306 18.87 10.32 -8.08
C GLY A 306 17.61 11.02 -8.61
N HIS A 307 16.59 10.28 -9.03
CA HIS A 307 15.31 10.77 -9.50
C HIS A 307 14.13 10.05 -8.81
N GLU A 308 14.38 9.49 -7.64
CA GLU A 308 13.36 8.83 -6.83
C GLU A 308 12.22 9.81 -6.53
N ALA A 309 11.01 9.47 -6.94
CA ALA A 309 9.81 10.32 -6.85
C ALA A 309 9.86 11.63 -7.69
N ASP A 310 10.72 11.73 -8.70
CA ASP A 310 10.68 12.79 -9.71
C ASP A 310 9.73 12.40 -10.85
N VAL A 311 8.46 12.83 -10.73
CA VAL A 311 7.42 12.49 -11.71
C VAL A 311 7.76 13.04 -13.10
N THR A 312 8.32 14.25 -13.18
CA THR A 312 8.67 14.84 -14.48
C THR A 312 9.69 13.98 -15.21
N TYR A 313 10.78 13.62 -14.54
CA TYR A 313 11.78 12.71 -15.09
C TYR A 313 11.16 11.36 -15.49
N MET A 314 10.37 10.77 -14.60
CA MET A 314 9.74 9.47 -14.89
C MET A 314 8.84 9.53 -16.12
N MET A 315 8.01 10.56 -16.26
CA MET A 315 7.12 10.73 -17.42
C MET A 315 7.89 10.94 -18.72
N GLU A 316 9.02 11.66 -18.70
CA GLU A 316 9.90 11.82 -19.85
C GLU A 316 10.55 10.49 -20.25
N GLN A 317 11.06 9.72 -19.28
CA GLN A 317 11.64 8.40 -19.54
C GLN A 317 10.59 7.42 -20.07
N LEU A 318 9.37 7.46 -19.53
CA LEU A 318 8.28 6.61 -19.97
C LEU A 318 7.84 6.96 -21.40
N GLN A 319 7.75 8.25 -21.75
CA GLN A 319 7.52 8.66 -23.16
C GLN A 319 8.62 8.13 -24.07
N ALA A 320 9.88 8.24 -23.67
CA ALA A 320 11.00 7.71 -24.47
C ALA A 320 10.88 6.19 -24.68
N LYS A 321 10.44 5.44 -23.67
CA LYS A 321 10.18 4.00 -23.82
C LYS A 321 8.98 3.71 -24.72
N VAL A 322 7.91 4.47 -24.61
CA VAL A 322 6.75 4.37 -25.51
C VAL A 322 7.17 4.60 -26.96
N ASP A 323 8.03 5.60 -27.23
CA ASP A 323 8.59 5.87 -28.56
C ASP A 323 9.49 4.71 -29.04
N GLU A 324 10.39 4.20 -28.17
CA GLU A 324 11.29 3.08 -28.45
C GLU A 324 10.52 1.82 -28.90
N TYR A 325 9.42 1.51 -28.22
CA TYR A 325 8.58 0.35 -28.52
C TYR A 325 7.50 0.62 -29.58
N GLY A 326 7.36 1.86 -30.06
CA GLY A 326 6.37 2.26 -31.07
C GLY A 326 4.92 2.15 -30.54
N MET A 327 4.71 2.46 -29.25
CA MET A 327 3.43 2.30 -28.57
C MET A 327 2.68 3.62 -28.36
N ASN A 328 2.99 4.63 -29.16
CA ASN A 328 2.35 5.95 -29.10
C ASN A 328 0.83 5.84 -29.19
N GLY A 329 0.14 6.47 -28.23
CA GLY A 329 -1.30 6.41 -28.10
C GLY A 329 -1.85 5.10 -27.52
N ARG A 330 -1.00 4.14 -27.16
CA ARG A 330 -1.39 2.81 -26.63
C ARG A 330 -1.10 2.62 -25.13
N VAL A 331 -0.41 3.59 -24.52
CA VAL A 331 -0.04 3.54 -23.09
C VAL A 331 -0.58 4.76 -22.39
N SER A 332 -1.13 4.57 -21.19
CA SER A 332 -1.52 5.63 -20.29
C SER A 332 -1.34 5.22 -18.83
N THR A 333 -1.29 6.20 -17.96
CA THR A 333 -1.29 6.07 -16.51
C THR A 333 -1.87 7.36 -15.89
N TRP A 334 -1.94 7.46 -14.56
CA TRP A 334 -2.15 8.76 -13.91
C TRP A 334 -0.83 9.53 -13.80
N GLY A 335 -0.92 10.85 -13.83
CA GLY A 335 0.24 11.71 -13.57
C GLY A 335 0.57 11.86 -12.08
N VAL A 336 -0.35 11.47 -11.20
CA VAL A 336 -0.19 11.51 -9.76
C VAL A 336 -0.04 10.08 -9.23
N PRO A 337 1.07 9.73 -8.55
CA PRO A 337 1.27 8.42 -7.96
C PRO A 337 0.38 8.25 -6.72
N CYS A 338 -0.67 7.41 -6.80
CA CYS A 338 -1.73 7.37 -5.80
C CYS A 338 -1.24 6.99 -4.39
N ASN A 339 -0.43 5.95 -4.26
CA ASN A 339 0.04 5.51 -2.94
C ASN A 339 1.07 6.48 -2.34
N MET A 340 1.93 7.08 -3.15
CA MET A 340 2.80 8.17 -2.70
C MET A 340 1.98 9.38 -2.23
N LEU A 341 0.92 9.72 -2.97
CA LEU A 341 -0.01 10.78 -2.57
C LEU A 341 -0.64 10.48 -1.21
N PHE A 342 -1.07 9.24 -0.96
CA PHE A 342 -1.71 8.89 0.31
C PHE A 342 -0.74 8.94 1.50
N VAL A 343 0.53 8.57 1.30
CA VAL A 343 1.57 8.77 2.32
C VAL A 343 1.81 10.26 2.56
N ASN A 344 2.02 11.04 1.49
CA ASN A 344 2.28 12.48 1.57
C ASN A 344 1.10 13.22 2.23
N ALA A 345 -0.09 13.11 1.65
CA ALA A 345 -1.28 13.79 2.16
C ALA A 345 -1.67 13.32 3.56
N GLY A 346 -1.47 12.03 3.88
CA GLY A 346 -1.71 11.51 5.22
C GLY A 346 -0.81 12.15 6.27
N VAL A 347 0.48 12.33 5.99
CA VAL A 347 1.43 12.99 6.91
C VAL A 347 1.13 14.47 7.02
N GLU A 348 0.93 15.17 5.89
CA GLU A 348 0.63 16.60 5.88
C GLU A 348 -0.69 16.90 6.62
N TYR A 349 -1.70 16.08 6.41
CA TYR A 349 -2.97 16.23 7.10
C TYR A 349 -2.87 15.92 8.61
N ALA A 350 -2.21 14.80 8.98
CA ALA A 350 -1.98 14.48 10.38
C ALA A 350 -1.24 15.61 11.10
N LYS A 351 -0.25 16.22 10.43
CA LYS A 351 0.47 17.38 10.94
C LYS A 351 -0.47 18.56 11.17
N LYS A 352 -1.33 18.91 10.20
CA LYS A 352 -2.33 19.99 10.34
C LYS A 352 -3.28 19.74 11.52
N VAL A 353 -3.74 18.50 11.73
CA VAL A 353 -4.57 18.13 12.89
C VAL A 353 -3.82 18.37 14.20
N LEU A 354 -2.58 17.90 14.30
CA LEU A 354 -1.76 17.99 15.50
C LEU A 354 -1.31 19.43 15.83
N GLU A 355 -1.18 20.28 14.82
CA GLU A 355 -0.89 21.71 14.97
C GLU A 355 -2.16 22.56 15.23
N GLY A 356 -3.35 21.94 15.20
CA GLY A 356 -4.62 22.65 15.43
C GLY A 356 -5.07 23.50 14.26
N GLU A 357 -4.67 23.16 13.03
CA GLU A 357 -5.05 23.84 11.79
C GLU A 357 -6.35 23.31 11.15
N THR A 358 -7.11 22.50 11.90
CA THR A 358 -8.43 21.98 11.54
C THR A 358 -9.53 22.60 12.39
N ASN A 359 -10.78 22.21 12.12
CA ASN A 359 -11.96 22.65 12.90
C ASN A 359 -12.01 22.16 14.36
N GLY A 360 -10.96 21.46 14.81
CA GLY A 360 -10.87 20.87 16.16
C GLY A 360 -11.26 19.40 16.22
N GLU A 361 -11.75 18.84 15.11
CA GLU A 361 -12.01 17.41 14.95
C GLU A 361 -10.85 16.73 14.20
N VAL A 362 -10.71 15.40 14.38
CA VAL A 362 -9.70 14.63 13.65
C VAL A 362 -9.99 14.61 12.14
N LEU A 363 -11.25 14.59 11.76
CA LEU A 363 -11.69 14.71 10.38
C LEU A 363 -12.29 16.10 10.11
N ASP A 364 -11.53 16.90 9.38
CA ASP A 364 -11.98 18.12 8.72
C ASP A 364 -11.90 17.88 7.20
N GLU A 365 -13.04 17.60 6.61
CA GLU A 365 -13.12 17.17 5.22
C GLU A 365 -12.60 18.26 4.24
N GLU A 366 -12.89 19.55 4.51
CA GLU A 366 -12.43 20.64 3.66
C GLU A 366 -10.91 20.74 3.67
N VAL A 367 -10.31 20.68 4.87
CA VAL A 367 -8.85 20.71 5.03
C VAL A 367 -8.21 19.45 4.44
N LEU A 368 -8.81 18.26 4.62
CA LEU A 368 -8.31 17.01 4.07
C LEU A 368 -8.30 17.06 2.52
N LYS A 369 -9.42 17.41 1.90
CA LYS A 369 -9.53 17.51 0.43
C LYS A 369 -8.56 18.56 -0.14
N ALA A 370 -8.43 19.70 0.54
CA ALA A 370 -7.44 20.72 0.15
C ALA A 370 -6.01 20.18 0.25
N THR A 371 -5.67 19.45 1.32
CA THR A 371 -4.36 18.86 1.52
C THR A 371 -4.03 17.81 0.45
N ILE A 372 -4.97 16.92 0.13
CA ILE A 372 -4.80 15.95 -0.97
C ILE A 372 -4.52 16.66 -2.29
N GLN A 373 -5.29 17.72 -2.59
CA GLN A 373 -5.12 18.48 -3.82
C GLN A 373 -3.78 19.26 -3.86
N GLU A 374 -3.33 19.82 -2.75
CA GLU A 374 -2.02 20.47 -2.61
C GLU A 374 -0.89 19.48 -2.84
N CYS A 375 -0.92 18.33 -2.16
CA CYS A 375 0.07 17.27 -2.33
C CYS A 375 0.10 16.69 -3.76
N ALA A 376 -1.06 16.54 -4.41
CA ALA A 376 -1.12 16.09 -5.80
C ALA A 376 -0.38 17.04 -6.77
N LYS A 377 -0.45 18.35 -6.53
CA LYS A 377 0.27 19.36 -7.32
C LYS A 377 1.79 19.35 -7.13
N GLU A 378 2.29 18.76 -6.04
CA GLU A 378 3.74 18.54 -5.88
C GLU A 378 4.28 17.54 -6.92
N TYR A 379 3.44 16.60 -7.39
CA TYR A 379 3.79 15.63 -8.42
C TYR A 379 3.50 16.15 -9.83
N THR A 380 2.32 16.71 -10.03
CA THR A 380 1.87 17.22 -11.33
C THR A 380 1.20 18.58 -11.12
N PRO A 381 1.78 19.69 -11.60
CA PRO A 381 1.30 21.05 -11.30
C PRO A 381 -0.17 21.29 -11.63
N ASP A 382 -0.66 20.68 -12.71
CA ASP A 382 -2.05 20.80 -13.16
C ASP A 382 -2.94 19.64 -12.66
N ALA A 383 -2.49 18.88 -11.65
CA ALA A 383 -3.26 17.79 -11.10
C ALA A 383 -4.63 18.25 -10.62
N ASN A 384 -5.66 17.51 -11.01
CA ASN A 384 -7.01 17.68 -10.54
C ASN A 384 -7.53 16.36 -10.00
N MET A 385 -7.76 16.31 -8.68
CA MET A 385 -8.20 15.11 -7.99
C MET A 385 -9.71 15.15 -7.80
N THR A 386 -10.38 14.07 -8.19
CA THR A 386 -11.77 13.82 -7.77
C THR A 386 -11.72 13.07 -6.44
N ILE A 387 -12.43 13.56 -5.43
CA ILE A 387 -12.44 13.00 -4.07
C ILE A 387 -13.89 12.90 -3.63
N GLU A 388 -14.40 11.66 -3.60
CA GLU A 388 -15.79 11.34 -3.27
C GLU A 388 -15.82 10.39 -2.06
N HIS A 389 -16.94 10.35 -1.35
CA HIS A 389 -17.13 9.37 -0.30
C HIS A 389 -17.44 7.99 -0.84
N TYR A 390 -16.95 6.96 -0.14
CA TYR A 390 -17.37 5.59 -0.40
C TYR A 390 -18.83 5.42 0.03
N VAL A 391 -19.63 4.85 -0.87
CA VAL A 391 -21.03 4.47 -0.62
C VAL A 391 -21.13 2.96 -0.63
N ASP A 392 -21.65 2.36 0.45
CA ASP A 392 -21.80 0.93 0.56
C ASP A 392 -22.98 0.38 -0.30
N ASP A 393 -23.08 -0.95 -0.41
CA ASP A 393 -24.12 -1.62 -1.20
C ASP A 393 -25.56 -1.29 -0.74
N SER A 394 -25.74 -0.77 0.46
CA SER A 394 -27.00 -0.32 1.01
C SER A 394 -27.30 1.15 0.70
N GLY A 395 -26.39 1.84 0.03
CA GLY A 395 -26.50 3.26 -0.30
C GLY A 395 -26.13 4.20 0.85
N ASN A 396 -25.42 3.71 1.88
CA ASN A 396 -24.94 4.55 2.97
C ASN A 396 -23.55 5.08 2.65
N GLU A 397 -23.41 6.38 2.69
CA GLU A 397 -22.13 7.08 2.61
C GLU A 397 -21.31 6.85 3.88
N LYS A 398 -20.00 6.74 3.73
CA LYS A 398 -19.04 6.58 4.84
C LYS A 398 -18.23 7.86 4.98
N ASP A 399 -18.55 8.63 6.00
CA ASP A 399 -18.02 9.97 6.23
C ASP A 399 -16.48 10.02 6.29
N ASN A 400 -15.82 8.93 6.72
CA ASN A 400 -14.37 8.85 6.88
C ASN A 400 -13.64 8.08 5.76
N HIS A 401 -14.32 7.67 4.69
CA HIS A 401 -13.73 6.88 3.62
C HIS A 401 -13.83 7.62 2.28
N PHE A 402 -12.69 8.03 1.76
CA PHE A 402 -12.58 8.85 0.56
C PHE A 402 -12.02 8.05 -0.61
N LEU A 403 -12.77 8.02 -1.70
CA LEU A 403 -12.37 7.47 -2.99
C LEU A 403 -11.71 8.57 -3.82
N VAL A 404 -10.49 8.32 -4.27
CA VAL A 404 -9.65 9.32 -4.93
C VAL A 404 -9.34 8.88 -6.35
N MET A 405 -9.52 9.79 -7.32
CA MET A 405 -9.22 9.55 -8.73
C MET A 405 -8.46 10.74 -9.34
N SER A 406 -7.57 10.46 -10.28
CA SER A 406 -6.85 11.44 -11.08
C SER A 406 -7.14 11.27 -12.58
N ASP A 407 -6.77 12.27 -13.37
CA ASP A 407 -6.88 12.21 -14.82
C ASP A 407 -5.82 11.29 -15.45
N PHE A 408 -6.15 10.72 -16.61
CA PHE A 408 -5.19 9.95 -17.42
C PHE A 408 -4.20 10.86 -18.14
N VAL A 409 -2.95 10.44 -18.16
CA VAL A 409 -1.93 10.92 -19.08
C VAL A 409 -1.71 9.84 -20.12
N THR A 410 -1.99 10.14 -21.39
CA THR A 410 -1.75 9.23 -22.52
C THR A 410 -0.48 9.64 -23.25
N PHE A 411 0.46 8.72 -23.39
CA PHE A 411 1.73 8.92 -24.09
C PHE A 411 1.50 8.93 -25.61
N LYS A 412 2.08 9.96 -26.29
CA LYS A 412 1.81 10.24 -27.72
C LYS A 412 3.06 10.16 -28.55
#